data_b756967be20913df84fca59baacd03f7
#
_entry.id   b756967be20913df84fca59baacd03f7
#
_cell.length_a   1.000
_cell.length_b   1.000
_cell.length_c   1.000
_cell.angle_alpha   90.00
_cell.angle_beta   90.00
_cell.angle_gamma   90.00
#
_symmetry.space_group_name_H-M   'P 1'
#
loop_
_entity.id
_entity.type
_entity.pdbx_description
1 polymer ?
#
loop_
_entity_poly.entity_id
_entity_poly.type
_entity_poly.pdbx_seq_one_letter_code
_entity_poly.pdbx_strand_id
1 'polypeptide(L)'
;MPQQDYKATHPDFEQDAEDHTTSESELLHRLYRETHLKTMYPRMLSGHLQGQFLQMISKIYRPKIILEIGTFTGYATINLALGLPDDGIIHTIDSNPEAVEIGKKYFREAGVDEKIKPHIGNALHVIPTIKPEFNMVFIDADKENYLSYYKLVFGSLRPG
;
A
#
# COMPACT_ATOMS: atom_id res chain seq x y z
N MET A 1 1.32 -32.39 5.54
CA MET A 1 -0.05 -32.00 5.92
C MET A 1 -0.46 -30.88 5.00
N PRO A 2 -1.63 -30.94 4.32
CA PRO A 2 -2.08 -29.83 3.51
C PRO A 2 -2.32 -28.62 4.42
N GLN A 3 -1.70 -27.48 4.12
CA GLN A 3 -2.06 -26.21 4.74
C GLN A 3 -3.53 -25.94 4.42
N GLN A 4 -4.39 -26.03 5.45
CA GLN A 4 -5.74 -25.51 5.38
C GLN A 4 -5.60 -24.00 5.14
N ASP A 5 -6.06 -23.54 3.96
CA ASP A 5 -6.28 -22.13 3.70
C ASP A 5 -7.34 -21.65 4.71
N TYR A 6 -6.87 -21.06 5.80
CA TYR A 6 -7.72 -20.35 6.74
C TYR A 6 -8.21 -19.08 6.04
N LYS A 7 -9.31 -19.17 5.31
CA LYS A 7 -10.06 -17.97 4.97
C LYS A 7 -10.67 -17.44 6.27
N ALA A 8 -10.23 -16.26 6.68
CA ALA A 8 -10.71 -15.63 7.91
C ALA A 8 -12.19 -15.25 7.83
N THR A 9 -12.74 -15.16 6.62
CA THR A 9 -14.12 -14.78 6.34
C THR A 9 -14.82 -15.85 5.48
N HIS A 10 -16.13 -15.97 5.63
CA HIS A 10 -16.92 -16.84 4.75
C HIS A 10 -16.95 -16.25 3.33
N PRO A 11 -16.85 -17.07 2.25
CA PRO A 11 -16.84 -16.57 0.88
C PRO A 11 -18.03 -15.66 0.53
N ASP A 12 -19.19 -15.93 1.08
CA ASP A 12 -20.41 -15.13 0.84
C ASP A 12 -20.27 -13.70 1.40
N PHE A 13 -19.57 -13.52 2.52
CA PHE A 13 -19.31 -12.17 3.06
C PHE A 13 -18.31 -11.39 2.22
N GLU A 14 -17.29 -12.07 1.67
CA GLU A 14 -16.35 -11.43 0.75
C GLU A 14 -17.07 -10.98 -0.52
N GLN A 15 -17.90 -11.83 -1.09
CA GLN A 15 -18.69 -11.51 -2.29
C GLN A 15 -19.68 -10.38 -2.03
N ASP A 16 -20.41 -10.41 -0.92
CA ASP A 16 -21.35 -9.35 -0.53
C ASP A 16 -20.61 -8.00 -0.36
N ALA A 17 -19.45 -8.01 0.27
CA ALA A 17 -18.62 -6.81 0.42
C ALA A 17 -18.14 -6.27 -0.94
N GLU A 18 -17.73 -7.13 -1.87
CA GLU A 18 -17.34 -6.73 -3.21
C GLU A 18 -18.52 -6.15 -4.00
N ASP A 19 -19.69 -6.78 -3.94
CA ASP A 19 -20.91 -6.34 -4.63
C ASP A 19 -21.41 -4.97 -4.15
N HIS A 20 -21.13 -4.62 -2.89
CA HIS A 20 -21.50 -3.33 -2.27
C HIS A 20 -20.36 -2.32 -2.21
N THR A 21 -19.21 -2.62 -2.80
CA THR A 21 -18.06 -1.71 -2.89
C THR A 21 -17.99 -1.08 -4.27
N THR A 22 -17.47 0.17 -4.37
CA THR A 22 -17.20 0.81 -5.65
C THR A 22 -16.35 -0.10 -6.53
N SER A 23 -16.75 -0.32 -7.77
CA SER A 23 -16.09 -1.24 -8.70
C SER A 23 -14.61 -0.90 -8.88
N GLU A 24 -13.78 -1.94 -9.02
CA GLU A 24 -12.36 -1.79 -9.31
C GLU A 24 -12.16 -1.05 -10.65
N SER A 25 -11.22 -0.10 -10.67
CA SER A 25 -10.87 0.57 -11.92
C SER A 25 -10.12 -0.38 -12.87
N GLU A 26 -10.27 -0.19 -14.18
CA GLU A 26 -9.55 -1.00 -15.16
C GLU A 26 -8.02 -0.91 -14.99
N LEU A 27 -7.50 0.23 -14.54
CA LEU A 27 -6.09 0.42 -14.25
C LEU A 27 -5.63 -0.52 -13.13
N LEU A 28 -6.35 -0.57 -12.00
CA LEU A 28 -6.03 -1.44 -10.88
C LEU A 28 -6.21 -2.91 -11.23
N HIS A 29 -7.23 -3.24 -12.03
CA HIS A 29 -7.40 -4.59 -12.54
C HIS A 29 -6.23 -5.03 -13.43
N ARG A 30 -5.70 -4.15 -14.30
CA ARG A 30 -4.51 -4.44 -15.11
C ARG A 30 -3.26 -4.62 -14.23
N LEU A 31 -3.08 -3.78 -13.20
CA LEU A 31 -2.00 -3.92 -12.22
C LEU A 31 -2.09 -5.27 -11.51
N TYR A 32 -3.28 -5.65 -11.02
CA TYR A 32 -3.53 -6.95 -10.41
C TYR A 32 -3.09 -8.09 -11.32
N ARG A 33 -3.54 -8.09 -12.58
CA ARG A 33 -3.17 -9.12 -13.56
C ARG A 33 -1.67 -9.15 -13.85
N GLU A 34 -1.05 -7.99 -14.05
CA GLU A 34 0.40 -7.92 -14.32
C GLU A 34 1.21 -8.43 -13.13
N THR A 35 0.80 -8.12 -11.90
CA THR A 35 1.41 -8.64 -10.68
C THR A 35 1.36 -10.16 -10.63
N HIS A 36 0.21 -10.76 -10.94
CA HIS A 36 0.06 -12.22 -10.96
C HIS A 36 0.89 -12.91 -12.04
N LEU A 37 1.15 -12.24 -13.14
CA LEU A 37 1.94 -12.79 -14.25
C LEU A 37 3.45 -12.62 -14.04
N LYS A 38 3.89 -11.60 -13.32
CA LYS A 38 5.31 -11.21 -13.28
C LYS A 38 5.97 -11.34 -11.92
N THR A 39 5.22 -11.59 -10.86
CA THR A 39 5.83 -11.71 -9.52
C THR A 39 5.75 -13.13 -8.97
N MET A 40 6.72 -13.47 -8.12
CA MET A 40 6.80 -14.80 -7.51
C MET A 40 5.73 -15.02 -6.43
N TYR A 41 5.32 -13.96 -5.74
CA TYR A 41 4.38 -14.03 -4.63
C TYR A 41 3.19 -13.06 -4.83
N PRO A 42 2.36 -13.25 -5.86
CA PRO A 42 1.28 -12.31 -6.19
C PRO A 42 0.21 -12.19 -5.10
N ARG A 43 0.11 -13.18 -4.21
CA ARG A 43 -0.80 -13.16 -3.06
C ARG A 43 -0.47 -12.09 -2.01
N MET A 44 0.71 -11.44 -2.12
CA MET A 44 1.09 -10.31 -1.28
C MET A 44 0.43 -9.00 -1.71
N LEU A 45 -0.25 -9.00 -2.87
CA LEU A 45 -0.95 -7.82 -3.36
C LEU A 45 -2.18 -7.54 -2.50
N SER A 46 -2.33 -6.28 -2.10
CA SER A 46 -3.58 -5.80 -1.52
C SER A 46 -4.71 -6.00 -2.53
N GLY A 47 -5.83 -6.54 -2.08
CA GLY A 47 -6.99 -6.76 -2.95
C GLY A 47 -7.85 -5.50 -3.10
N HIS A 48 -8.91 -5.64 -3.91
CA HIS A 48 -9.84 -4.56 -4.22
C HIS A 48 -10.47 -3.94 -2.96
N LEU A 49 -11.01 -4.75 -2.05
CA LEU A 49 -11.65 -4.28 -0.81
C LEU A 49 -10.68 -3.50 0.08
N GLN A 50 -9.47 -4.04 0.29
CA GLN A 50 -8.43 -3.37 1.08
C GLN A 50 -8.02 -2.05 0.42
N GLY A 51 -7.86 -2.03 -0.90
CA GLY A 51 -7.53 -0.82 -1.65
C GLY A 51 -8.59 0.27 -1.49
N GLN A 52 -9.87 -0.08 -1.66
CA GLN A 52 -10.98 0.88 -1.48
C GLN A 52 -11.07 1.40 -0.04
N PHE A 53 -10.83 0.53 0.94
CA PHE A 53 -10.79 0.93 2.35
C PHE A 53 -9.67 1.93 2.63
N LEU A 54 -8.45 1.66 2.12
CA LEU A 54 -7.31 2.56 2.26
C LEU A 54 -7.56 3.92 1.58
N GLN A 55 -8.15 3.90 0.39
CA GLN A 55 -8.53 5.13 -0.32
C GLN A 55 -9.57 5.94 0.48
N MET A 56 -10.56 5.28 1.04
CA MET A 56 -11.60 5.90 1.88
C MET A 56 -10.97 6.56 3.12
N ILE A 57 -10.10 5.84 3.85
CA ILE A 57 -9.39 6.40 5.02
C ILE A 57 -8.57 7.62 4.61
N SER A 58 -7.81 7.53 3.52
CA SER A 58 -6.99 8.63 3.03
C SER A 58 -7.86 9.85 2.68
N LYS A 59 -9.01 9.65 2.03
CA LYS A 59 -9.96 10.73 1.70
C LYS A 59 -10.57 11.39 2.94
N ILE A 60 -10.92 10.61 3.95
CA ILE A 60 -11.55 11.11 5.18
C ILE A 60 -10.53 11.85 6.04
N TYR A 61 -9.39 11.22 6.29
CA TYR A 61 -8.35 11.76 7.16
C TYR A 61 -7.54 12.87 6.51
N ARG A 62 -7.40 12.87 5.16
CA ARG A 62 -6.66 13.86 4.35
C ARG A 62 -5.23 14.08 4.84
N PRO A 63 -4.43 13.02 5.04
CA PRO A 63 -3.07 13.14 5.53
C PRO A 63 -2.21 13.90 4.51
N LYS A 64 -1.31 14.78 4.99
CA LYS A 64 -0.34 15.45 4.11
C LYS A 64 0.86 14.57 3.80
N ILE A 65 1.28 13.76 4.76
CA ILE A 65 2.43 12.88 4.59
C ILE A 65 2.09 11.49 5.11
N ILE A 66 2.11 10.52 4.20
CA ILE A 66 1.97 9.10 4.51
C ILE A 66 3.34 8.43 4.42
N LEU A 67 3.61 7.52 5.35
CA LEU A 67 4.65 6.50 5.21
C LEU A 67 3.98 5.15 4.98
N GLU A 68 4.33 4.49 3.90
CA GLU A 68 3.97 3.10 3.62
C GLU A 68 5.21 2.22 3.69
N ILE A 69 5.12 1.09 4.40
CA ILE A 69 6.17 0.07 4.47
C ILE A 69 5.63 -1.19 3.81
N GLY A 70 6.14 -1.51 2.63
CA GLY A 70 5.63 -2.56 1.75
C GLY A 70 4.93 -1.99 0.52
N THR A 71 5.70 -1.49 -0.47
CA THR A 71 5.15 -0.99 -1.75
C THR A 71 4.65 -2.13 -2.62
N PHE A 72 5.45 -3.21 -2.71
CA PHE A 72 5.29 -4.28 -3.67
C PHE A 72 5.11 -3.73 -5.09
N THR A 73 4.00 -4.05 -5.76
CA THR A 73 3.67 -3.48 -7.09
C THR A 73 2.79 -2.23 -7.02
N GLY A 74 2.54 -1.70 -5.81
CA GLY A 74 1.96 -0.39 -5.58
C GLY A 74 0.44 -0.30 -5.61
N TYR A 75 -0.28 -1.41 -5.46
CA TYR A 75 -1.75 -1.39 -5.45
C TYR A 75 -2.32 -0.56 -4.29
N ALA A 76 -1.83 -0.80 -3.06
CA ALA A 76 -2.19 -0.01 -1.87
C ALA A 76 -1.70 1.43 -2.01
N THR A 77 -0.46 1.62 -2.50
CA THR A 77 0.14 2.94 -2.74
C THR A 77 -0.73 3.83 -3.62
N ILE A 78 -1.24 3.29 -4.76
CA ILE A 78 -2.13 4.04 -5.66
C ILE A 78 -3.42 4.44 -4.95
N ASN A 79 -4.05 3.51 -4.24
CA ASN A 79 -5.30 3.79 -3.53
C ASN A 79 -5.12 4.84 -2.43
N LEU A 80 -4.04 4.77 -1.66
CA LEU A 80 -3.67 5.80 -0.68
C LEU A 80 -3.45 7.15 -1.36
N ALA A 81 -2.70 7.17 -2.47
CA ALA A 81 -2.37 8.39 -3.21
C ALA A 81 -3.59 9.06 -3.84
N LEU A 82 -4.57 8.29 -4.34
CA LEU A 82 -5.85 8.79 -4.87
C LEU A 82 -6.72 9.45 -3.79
N GLY A 83 -6.49 9.11 -2.52
CA GLY A 83 -7.17 9.75 -1.38
C GLY A 83 -6.47 10.99 -0.84
N LEU A 84 -5.20 11.22 -1.19
CA LEU A 84 -4.43 12.36 -0.69
C LEU A 84 -4.97 13.71 -1.18
N PRO A 85 -4.83 14.78 -0.36
CA PRO A 85 -5.01 16.14 -0.83
C PRO A 85 -3.98 16.48 -1.93
N ASP A 86 -4.18 17.62 -2.62
CA ASP A 86 -3.32 18.00 -3.76
C ASP A 86 -1.85 18.18 -3.36
N ASP A 87 -1.60 18.67 -2.15
CA ASP A 87 -0.28 18.87 -1.56
C ASP A 87 0.22 17.65 -0.75
N GLY A 88 -0.49 16.53 -0.82
CA GLY A 88 -0.16 15.31 -0.10
C GLY A 88 0.93 14.48 -0.76
N ILE A 89 1.79 13.87 0.05
CA ILE A 89 2.90 13.03 -0.38
C ILE A 89 2.85 11.69 0.34
N ILE A 90 3.13 10.60 -0.37
CA ILE A 90 3.35 9.28 0.20
C ILE A 90 4.80 8.85 -0.02
N HIS A 91 5.51 8.58 1.06
CA HIS A 91 6.78 7.86 1.04
C HIS A 91 6.47 6.39 1.15
N THR A 92 6.89 5.60 0.17
CA THR A 92 6.67 4.15 0.16
C THR A 92 8.00 3.41 0.06
N ILE A 93 8.16 2.34 0.83
CA ILE A 93 9.43 1.62 0.96
C ILE A 93 9.24 0.16 0.58
N ASP A 94 10.13 -0.36 -0.27
CA ASP A 94 10.23 -1.79 -0.56
C ASP A 94 11.69 -2.22 -0.78
N SER A 95 11.99 -3.46 -0.46
CA SER A 95 13.30 -4.04 -0.71
C SER A 95 13.43 -4.64 -2.11
N ASN A 96 12.31 -4.82 -2.84
CA ASN A 96 12.29 -5.41 -4.18
C ASN A 96 12.16 -4.34 -5.28
N PRO A 97 13.28 -3.97 -5.95
CA PRO A 97 13.26 -2.96 -6.99
C PRO A 97 12.44 -3.36 -8.22
N GLU A 98 12.37 -4.66 -8.55
CA GLU A 98 11.63 -5.15 -9.73
C GLU A 98 10.12 -4.95 -9.55
N ALA A 99 9.60 -5.26 -8.36
CA ALA A 99 8.20 -5.03 -8.04
C ALA A 99 7.85 -3.54 -8.08
N VAL A 100 8.71 -2.68 -7.51
CA VAL A 100 8.50 -1.23 -7.52
C VAL A 100 8.54 -0.65 -8.93
N GLU A 101 9.37 -1.17 -9.84
CA GLU A 101 9.38 -0.74 -11.25
C GLU A 101 8.04 -1.04 -11.95
N ILE A 102 7.39 -2.16 -11.65
CA ILE A 102 6.02 -2.41 -12.12
C ILE A 102 5.10 -1.31 -11.60
N GLY A 103 5.16 -1.00 -10.30
CA GLY A 103 4.34 0.04 -9.66
C GLY A 103 4.52 1.41 -10.30
N LYS A 104 5.75 1.85 -10.55
CA LYS A 104 6.06 3.17 -11.14
C LYS A 104 5.35 3.41 -12.49
N LYS A 105 5.18 2.36 -13.31
CA LYS A 105 4.39 2.43 -14.55
C LYS A 105 2.96 2.84 -14.23
N TYR A 106 2.34 2.14 -13.27
CA TYR A 106 0.93 2.37 -12.89
C TYR A 106 0.73 3.67 -12.11
N PHE A 107 1.73 4.15 -11.36
CA PHE A 107 1.68 5.47 -10.71
C PHE A 107 1.50 6.59 -11.74
N ARG A 108 2.28 6.52 -12.84
CA ARG A 108 2.14 7.47 -13.95
C ARG A 108 0.80 7.35 -14.67
N GLU A 109 0.36 6.13 -14.96
CA GLU A 109 -0.93 5.89 -15.62
C GLU A 109 -2.11 6.36 -14.77
N ALA A 110 -1.99 6.26 -13.43
CA ALA A 110 -2.98 6.76 -12.48
C ALA A 110 -2.92 8.28 -12.26
N GLY A 111 -1.88 8.95 -12.77
CA GLY A 111 -1.68 10.40 -12.57
C GLY A 111 -1.34 10.79 -11.13
N VAL A 112 -0.71 9.88 -10.38
CA VAL A 112 -0.36 10.10 -8.95
C VAL A 112 1.15 10.01 -8.67
N ASP A 113 1.97 9.84 -9.70
CA ASP A 113 3.42 9.66 -9.58
C ASP A 113 4.12 10.83 -8.89
N GLU A 114 3.67 12.07 -9.09
CA GLU A 114 4.23 13.24 -8.40
C GLU A 114 3.99 13.21 -6.87
N LYS A 115 2.92 12.56 -6.42
CA LYS A 115 2.59 12.38 -5.00
C LYS A 115 3.37 11.23 -4.35
N ILE A 116 4.00 10.35 -5.14
CA ILE A 116 4.63 9.12 -4.63
C ILE A 116 6.15 9.25 -4.66
N LYS A 117 6.79 8.98 -3.51
CA LYS A 117 8.23 8.96 -3.32
C LYS A 117 8.69 7.54 -2.96
N PRO A 118 9.00 6.69 -3.96
CA PRO A 118 9.45 5.33 -3.68
C PRO A 118 10.90 5.31 -3.19
N HIS A 119 11.15 4.50 -2.17
CA HIS A 119 12.45 4.24 -1.59
C HIS A 119 12.75 2.75 -1.71
N ILE A 120 13.90 2.40 -2.27
CA ILE A 120 14.35 1.01 -2.41
C ILE A 120 15.34 0.68 -1.30
N GLY A 121 15.04 -0.35 -0.53
CA GLY A 121 15.94 -0.85 0.53
C GLY A 121 15.21 -1.44 1.73
N ASN A 122 16.00 -1.89 2.71
CA ASN A 122 15.45 -2.38 3.97
C ASN A 122 14.83 -1.22 4.76
N ALA A 123 13.56 -1.36 5.12
CA ALA A 123 12.80 -0.29 5.77
C ALA A 123 13.42 0.15 7.12
N LEU A 124 14.04 -0.75 7.88
CA LEU A 124 14.74 -0.40 9.13
C LEU A 124 15.88 0.59 8.90
N HIS A 125 16.51 0.58 7.73
CA HIS A 125 17.59 1.49 7.37
C HIS A 125 17.08 2.73 6.64
N VAL A 126 15.99 2.62 5.90
CA VAL A 126 15.43 3.72 5.11
C VAL A 126 14.63 4.69 5.97
N ILE A 127 13.77 4.20 6.87
CA ILE A 127 12.90 5.02 7.73
C ILE A 127 13.69 6.15 8.43
N PRO A 128 14.84 5.90 9.07
CA PRO A 128 15.60 6.96 9.76
C PRO A 128 16.14 8.07 8.83
N THR A 129 16.18 7.82 7.51
CA THR A 129 16.66 8.81 6.53
C THR A 129 15.55 9.74 6.05
N ILE A 130 14.30 9.37 6.26
CA ILE A 130 13.13 10.17 5.86
C ILE A 130 12.81 11.15 7.00
N LYS A 131 13.01 12.43 6.74
CA LYS A 131 12.96 13.49 7.78
C LYS A 131 11.58 14.03 8.15
N PRO A 132 10.55 14.04 7.27
CA PRO A 132 9.27 14.64 7.66
C PRO A 132 8.54 13.80 8.72
N GLU A 133 7.79 14.49 9.58
CA GLU A 133 6.83 13.84 10.46
C GLU A 133 5.64 13.32 9.63
N PHE A 134 5.19 12.13 9.95
CA PHE A 134 4.09 11.48 9.23
C PHE A 134 2.75 11.80 9.87
N ASN A 135 1.72 12.00 9.05
CA ASN A 135 0.33 12.07 9.52
C ASN A 135 -0.30 10.68 9.62
N MET A 136 0.16 9.76 8.77
CA MET A 136 -0.32 8.38 8.72
C MET A 136 0.83 7.44 8.39
N VAL A 137 0.82 6.27 9.00
CA VAL A 137 1.75 5.18 8.67
C VAL A 137 0.95 3.92 8.38
N PHE A 138 1.23 3.29 7.23
CA PHE A 138 0.67 2.01 6.83
C PHE A 138 1.81 0.98 6.78
N ILE A 139 1.69 -0.09 7.58
CA ILE A 139 2.69 -1.16 7.68
C ILE A 139 2.08 -2.43 7.09
N ASP A 140 2.54 -2.82 5.90
CA ASP A 140 2.12 -4.04 5.20
C ASP A 140 3.32 -4.75 4.58
N ALA A 141 4.31 -5.03 5.42
CA ALA A 141 5.57 -5.68 5.05
C ALA A 141 5.75 -7.02 5.79
N ASP A 142 6.97 -7.45 5.98
CA ASP A 142 7.32 -8.66 6.71
C ASP A 142 6.91 -8.56 8.19
N LYS A 143 6.09 -9.50 8.64
CA LYS A 143 5.48 -9.49 9.98
C LYS A 143 6.49 -9.61 11.12
N GLU A 144 7.63 -10.22 10.87
CA GLU A 144 8.71 -10.39 11.86
C GLU A 144 9.27 -9.04 12.34
N ASN A 145 9.25 -8.01 11.49
CA ASN A 145 9.78 -6.69 11.80
C ASN A 145 8.71 -5.65 12.22
N TYR A 146 7.43 -6.00 12.30
CA TYR A 146 6.34 -5.06 12.62
C TYR A 146 6.61 -4.26 13.90
N LEU A 147 7.05 -4.92 14.98
CA LEU A 147 7.39 -4.22 16.24
C LEU A 147 8.55 -3.23 16.07
N SER A 148 9.54 -3.58 15.26
CA SER A 148 10.67 -2.72 14.96
C SER A 148 10.26 -1.51 14.14
N TYR A 149 9.43 -1.71 13.11
CA TYR A 149 8.85 -0.62 12.32
C TYR A 149 8.03 0.32 13.19
N TYR A 150 7.13 -0.23 14.01
CA TYR A 150 6.31 0.56 14.92
C TYR A 150 7.17 1.45 15.84
N LYS A 151 8.22 0.89 16.46
CA LYS A 151 9.12 1.64 17.34
C LYS A 151 9.84 2.78 16.61
N LEU A 152 10.25 2.56 15.36
CA LEU A 152 10.94 3.56 14.56
C LEU A 152 10.02 4.72 14.16
N VAL A 153 8.76 4.42 13.82
CA VAL A 153 7.85 5.44 13.28
C VAL A 153 7.06 6.17 14.36
N PHE A 154 6.86 5.56 15.53
CA PHE A 154 6.00 6.11 16.58
C PHE A 154 6.41 7.53 17.03
N GLY A 155 7.72 7.78 17.17
CA GLY A 155 8.25 9.09 17.52
C GLY A 155 8.17 10.15 16.41
N SER A 156 7.87 9.72 15.17
CA SER A 156 7.74 10.58 14.00
C SER A 156 6.28 10.77 13.55
N LEU A 157 5.33 10.19 14.27
CA LEU A 157 3.90 10.39 14.04
C LEU A 157 3.46 11.70 14.72
N ARG A 158 2.77 12.53 13.96
CA ARG A 158 2.09 13.70 14.54
C ARG A 158 0.90 13.25 15.36
N PRO A 159 0.69 13.83 16.56
CA PRO A 159 -0.58 13.70 17.25
C PRO A 159 -1.71 14.20 16.35
N GLY A 160 -2.79 13.38 16.24
CA GLY A 160 -3.95 13.71 15.42
C GLY A 160 -4.83 14.80 15.98
#